data_f62e54cb60925e429ba733e346f81f1b
#
_entry.id   f62e54cb60925e429ba733e346f81f1b
#
_cell.length_a   1.000
_cell.length_b   1.000
_cell.length_c   1.000
_cell.angle_alpha   90.00
_cell.angle_beta   90.00
_cell.angle_gamma   90.00
#
_symmetry.space_group_name_H-M   'P 1'
#
loop_
_entity.id
_entity.type
_entity.pdbx_description
1 polymer ?
#
loop_
_entity_poly.entity_id
_entity_poly.type
_entity_poly.pdbx_seq_one_letter_code
_entity_poly.pdbx_strand_id
1 'polypeptide(L)'
;MSVERINNNSESIVNSGAIRGLAILGIILHNYCHWLSGIVRENEYTFKSNNVQGMLHAFASPDSNFLLHIISFFGHYGVPLFLFLSAYGLEKKYASQPLSVPLAGFMKHHFRKLWGMMIVGFAAFTMIDLITPGSYHYTLGNVLGQITMTNNLFTNPDRAIWPGPYWFFGLMLQLYLIYRVAIFRRSSWVVVFLIVLCWLVQAVCLPTSDMLNQLRYNSIGGVLPFGLGILYARFEPKVSLSACYLLAIGSLLGIFLGSLYYQT
;
A
#
# COMPACT_ATOMS: atom_id res chain seq x y z
N MET A 1 -23.18 25.65 -15.26
CA MET A 1 -21.75 25.24 -15.14
C MET A 1 -21.26 25.00 -13.70
N SER A 2 -21.84 25.58 -12.66
CA SER A 2 -21.40 25.40 -11.25
C SER A 2 -22.00 24.17 -10.56
N VAL A 3 -23.23 23.83 -10.79
CA VAL A 3 -23.93 22.71 -10.12
C VAL A 3 -23.46 21.34 -10.62
N GLU A 4 -23.20 21.19 -11.91
CA GLU A 4 -22.63 19.94 -12.48
C GLU A 4 -21.20 19.63 -11.97
N ARG A 5 -20.36 20.65 -11.76
CA ARG A 5 -19.04 20.45 -11.18
C ARG A 5 -19.08 20.04 -9.71
N ILE A 6 -20.08 20.53 -8.97
CA ILE A 6 -20.26 20.15 -7.55
C ILE A 6 -20.75 18.69 -7.46
N ASN A 7 -21.69 18.26 -8.30
CA ASN A 7 -22.15 16.88 -8.33
C ASN A 7 -21.04 15.91 -8.74
N ASN A 8 -20.31 16.19 -9.81
CA ASN A 8 -19.20 15.34 -10.25
C ASN A 8 -18.08 15.22 -9.21
N ASN A 9 -17.79 16.29 -8.45
CA ASN A 9 -16.81 16.23 -7.37
C ASN A 9 -17.31 15.41 -6.16
N SER A 10 -18.60 15.49 -5.82
CA SER A 10 -19.17 14.71 -4.72
C SER A 10 -19.21 13.21 -5.06
N GLU A 11 -19.59 12.83 -6.27
CA GLU A 11 -19.58 11.45 -6.74
C GLU A 11 -18.16 10.86 -6.80
N SER A 12 -17.18 11.62 -7.27
CA SER A 12 -15.78 11.16 -7.30
C SER A 12 -15.20 10.92 -5.90
N ILE A 13 -15.59 11.73 -4.92
CA ILE A 13 -15.17 11.57 -3.51
C ILE A 13 -15.83 10.34 -2.89
N VAL A 14 -17.12 10.14 -3.12
CA VAL A 14 -17.86 8.97 -2.61
C VAL A 14 -17.29 7.68 -3.22
N ASN A 15 -17.06 7.65 -4.52
CA ASN A 15 -16.49 6.49 -5.20
C ASN A 15 -15.07 6.17 -4.70
N SER A 16 -14.24 7.20 -4.50
CA SER A 16 -12.87 6.99 -3.95
C SER A 16 -12.91 6.46 -2.50
N GLY A 17 -13.90 6.87 -1.70
CA GLY A 17 -14.14 6.35 -0.35
C GLY A 17 -14.54 4.88 -0.34
N ALA A 18 -15.45 4.48 -1.21
CA ALA A 18 -15.89 3.10 -1.35
C ALA A 18 -14.74 2.16 -1.79
N ILE A 19 -13.95 2.58 -2.78
CA ILE A 19 -12.80 1.80 -3.26
C ILE A 19 -11.73 1.65 -2.16
N ARG A 20 -11.48 2.70 -1.36
CA ARG A 20 -10.60 2.60 -0.18
C ARG A 20 -11.12 1.60 0.85
N GLY A 21 -12.43 1.61 1.10
CA GLY A 21 -13.07 0.64 1.99
C GLY A 21 -12.87 -0.79 1.52
N LEU A 22 -13.06 -1.06 0.23
CA LEU A 22 -12.81 -2.37 -0.38
C LEU A 22 -11.32 -2.76 -0.30
N ALA A 23 -10.40 -1.84 -0.56
CA ALA A 23 -8.97 -2.09 -0.43
C ALA A 23 -8.57 -2.48 1.01
N ILE A 24 -9.08 -1.76 2.01
CA ILE A 24 -8.85 -2.07 3.43
C ILE A 24 -9.45 -3.42 3.79
N LEU A 25 -10.66 -3.71 3.35
CA LEU A 25 -11.30 -5.00 3.59
C LEU A 25 -10.50 -6.14 2.98
N GLY A 26 -10.00 -5.97 1.74
CA GLY A 26 -9.12 -6.94 1.09
C GLY A 26 -7.85 -7.20 1.89
N ILE A 27 -7.19 -6.15 2.41
CA ILE A 27 -5.99 -6.26 3.25
C ILE A 27 -6.29 -6.98 4.58
N ILE A 28 -7.42 -6.66 5.23
CA ILE A 28 -7.81 -7.31 6.50
C ILE A 28 -8.05 -8.80 6.28
N LEU A 29 -8.82 -9.15 5.25
CA LEU A 29 -9.14 -10.55 4.93
C LEU A 29 -7.89 -11.32 4.51
N HIS A 30 -6.99 -10.71 3.72
CA HIS A 30 -5.69 -11.28 3.36
C HIS A 30 -4.86 -11.62 4.60
N ASN A 31 -4.66 -10.67 5.51
CA ASN A 31 -3.93 -10.90 6.75
C ASN A 31 -4.61 -11.96 7.65
N TYR A 32 -5.93 -11.99 7.68
CA TYR A 32 -6.68 -13.02 8.42
C TYR A 32 -6.43 -14.41 7.83
N CYS A 33 -6.43 -14.56 6.50
CA CYS A 33 -6.19 -15.84 5.84
C CYS A 33 -4.81 -16.43 6.16
N HIS A 34 -3.80 -15.60 6.48
CA HIS A 34 -2.47 -16.07 6.87
C HIS A 34 -2.45 -16.84 8.20
N TRP A 35 -3.48 -16.69 9.01
CA TRP A 35 -3.61 -17.42 10.29
C TRP A 35 -4.30 -18.76 10.15
N LEU A 36 -4.94 -18.99 8.99
CA LEU A 36 -5.64 -20.22 8.73
C LEU A 36 -4.67 -21.30 8.22
N SER A 37 -4.82 -22.52 8.75
CA SER A 37 -4.07 -23.68 8.26
C SER A 37 -4.62 -24.15 6.90
N GLY A 38 -3.72 -24.62 6.03
CA GLY A 38 -4.11 -25.18 4.73
C GLY A 38 -4.47 -24.14 3.65
N ILE A 39 -4.41 -22.85 3.94
CA ILE A 39 -4.64 -21.80 2.94
C ILE A 39 -3.34 -21.46 2.20
N VAL A 40 -3.43 -21.28 0.88
CA VAL A 40 -2.31 -20.88 0.02
C VAL A 40 -1.80 -19.52 0.44
N ARG A 41 -0.46 -19.37 0.47
CA ARG A 41 0.20 -18.09 0.77
C ARG A 41 0.66 -17.41 -0.51
N GLU A 42 0.81 -16.09 -0.46
CA GLU A 42 1.23 -15.24 -1.58
C GLU A 42 2.76 -15.09 -1.70
N ASN A 43 3.16 -14.39 -2.75
CA ASN A 43 4.53 -13.97 -3.03
C ASN A 43 4.68 -12.45 -2.90
N GLU A 44 4.27 -11.88 -1.76
CA GLU A 44 4.20 -10.42 -1.58
C GLU A 44 5.58 -9.75 -1.69
N TYR A 45 6.57 -10.25 -0.96
CA TYR A 45 7.92 -9.65 -0.92
C TYR A 45 9.00 -10.58 -1.46
N THR A 46 8.85 -11.88 -1.27
CA THR A 46 9.84 -12.88 -1.69
C THR A 46 9.16 -13.96 -2.49
N PHE A 47 9.59 -14.14 -3.73
CA PHE A 47 9.04 -15.19 -4.59
C PHE A 47 9.36 -16.59 -4.05
N LYS A 48 8.32 -17.42 -3.95
CA LYS A 48 8.40 -18.83 -3.57
C LYS A 48 7.62 -19.68 -4.56
N SER A 49 8.29 -20.55 -5.28
CA SER A 49 7.67 -21.45 -6.26
C SER A 49 6.57 -22.33 -5.66
N ASN A 50 6.73 -22.75 -4.40
CA ASN A 50 5.72 -23.56 -3.71
C ASN A 50 4.39 -22.81 -3.53
N ASN A 51 4.42 -21.49 -3.30
CA ASN A 51 3.22 -20.69 -3.20
C ASN A 51 2.47 -20.64 -4.54
N VAL A 52 3.22 -20.51 -5.64
CA VAL A 52 2.67 -20.58 -7.02
C VAL A 52 2.03 -21.94 -7.28
N GLN A 53 2.75 -23.03 -6.98
CA GLN A 53 2.24 -24.39 -7.18
C GLN A 53 0.97 -24.62 -6.35
N GLY A 54 0.94 -24.17 -5.10
CA GLY A 54 -0.24 -24.23 -4.26
C GLY A 54 -1.44 -23.49 -4.89
N MET A 55 -1.22 -22.29 -5.44
CA MET A 55 -2.28 -21.52 -6.10
C MET A 55 -2.76 -22.19 -7.41
N LEU A 56 -1.85 -22.71 -8.22
CA LEU A 56 -2.20 -23.46 -9.44
C LEU A 56 -2.98 -24.74 -9.10
N HIS A 57 -2.61 -25.43 -8.03
CA HIS A 57 -3.36 -26.59 -7.55
C HIS A 57 -4.77 -26.21 -7.10
N ALA A 58 -4.93 -25.09 -6.37
CA ALA A 58 -6.24 -24.60 -5.95
C ALA A 58 -7.13 -24.23 -7.15
N PHE A 59 -6.56 -23.76 -8.26
CA PHE A 59 -7.31 -23.54 -9.50
C PHE A 59 -7.66 -24.86 -10.22
N ALA A 60 -6.75 -25.82 -10.23
CA ALA A 60 -6.98 -27.11 -10.93
C ALA A 60 -7.97 -28.01 -10.18
N SER A 61 -8.01 -27.93 -8.86
CA SER A 61 -8.87 -28.73 -7.97
C SER A 61 -9.48 -27.86 -6.87
N PRO A 62 -10.48 -27.01 -7.20
CA PRO A 62 -11.10 -26.12 -6.24
C PRO A 62 -11.75 -26.89 -5.08
N ASP A 63 -11.48 -26.47 -3.85
CA ASP A 63 -12.07 -26.97 -2.62
C ASP A 63 -13.05 -25.97 -1.99
N SER A 64 -13.60 -26.29 -0.80
CA SER A 64 -14.48 -25.39 -0.05
C SER A 64 -13.80 -24.07 0.37
N ASN A 65 -12.48 -24.00 0.38
CA ASN A 65 -11.69 -22.84 0.76
C ASN A 65 -11.18 -22.04 -0.45
N PHE A 66 -11.63 -22.36 -1.67
CA PHE A 66 -11.15 -21.72 -2.89
C PHE A 66 -11.15 -20.20 -2.85
N LEU A 67 -12.23 -19.59 -2.33
CA LEU A 67 -12.31 -18.14 -2.17
C LEU A 67 -11.26 -17.61 -1.19
N LEU A 68 -10.98 -18.34 -0.11
CA LEU A 68 -9.95 -17.97 0.86
C LEU A 68 -8.55 -18.05 0.24
N HIS A 69 -8.29 -19.03 -0.62
CA HIS A 69 -7.03 -19.10 -1.39
C HIS A 69 -6.83 -17.88 -2.27
N ILE A 70 -7.86 -17.44 -3.00
CA ILE A 70 -7.82 -16.23 -3.83
C ILE A 70 -7.57 -14.98 -2.98
N ILE A 71 -8.31 -14.80 -1.90
CA ILE A 71 -8.17 -13.64 -1.00
C ILE A 71 -6.78 -13.62 -0.36
N SER A 72 -6.29 -14.76 0.11
CA SER A 72 -4.96 -14.89 0.68
C SER A 72 -3.86 -14.57 -0.33
N PHE A 73 -3.99 -15.01 -1.57
CA PHE A 73 -2.95 -14.84 -2.57
C PHE A 73 -2.93 -13.44 -3.19
N PHE A 74 -4.08 -12.80 -3.41
CA PHE A 74 -4.19 -11.53 -4.12
C PHE A 74 -4.60 -10.34 -3.24
N GLY A 75 -5.04 -10.55 -2.01
CA GLY A 75 -5.58 -9.46 -1.19
C GLY A 75 -4.57 -8.37 -0.82
N HIS A 76 -3.26 -8.67 -0.84
CA HIS A 76 -2.20 -7.69 -0.60
C HIS A 76 -2.18 -6.53 -1.63
N TYR A 77 -2.73 -6.73 -2.83
CA TYR A 77 -2.88 -5.66 -3.83
C TYR A 77 -3.79 -4.52 -3.38
N GLY A 78 -4.49 -4.68 -2.26
CA GLY A 78 -5.17 -3.58 -1.56
C GLY A 78 -4.20 -2.48 -1.13
N VAL A 79 -2.94 -2.79 -0.80
CA VAL A 79 -1.93 -1.81 -0.37
C VAL A 79 -1.57 -0.83 -1.48
N PRO A 80 -1.11 -1.25 -2.68
CA PRO A 80 -0.83 -0.33 -3.77
C PRO A 80 -2.07 0.46 -4.22
N LEU A 81 -3.27 -0.14 -4.19
CA LEU A 81 -4.51 0.59 -4.47
C LEU A 81 -4.76 1.70 -3.44
N PHE A 82 -4.54 1.42 -2.16
CA PHE A 82 -4.67 2.41 -1.09
C PHE A 82 -3.64 3.55 -1.24
N LEU A 83 -2.39 3.24 -1.59
CA LEU A 83 -1.35 4.23 -1.87
C LEU A 83 -1.73 5.13 -3.05
N PHE A 84 -2.20 4.54 -4.15
CA PHE A 84 -2.68 5.27 -5.32
C PHE A 84 -3.81 6.26 -4.96
N LEU A 85 -4.85 5.79 -4.28
CA LEU A 85 -5.99 6.63 -3.89
C LEU A 85 -5.60 7.70 -2.86
N SER A 86 -4.64 7.41 -1.99
CA SER A 86 -4.12 8.38 -1.03
C SER A 86 -3.39 9.52 -1.73
N ALA A 87 -2.56 9.19 -2.72
CA ALA A 87 -1.83 10.15 -3.54
C ALA A 87 -2.77 10.99 -4.43
N TYR A 88 -3.76 10.34 -5.06
CA TYR A 88 -4.79 11.01 -5.84
C TYR A 88 -5.52 12.08 -5.00
N GLY A 89 -6.03 11.67 -3.84
CA GLY A 89 -6.73 12.61 -2.96
C GLY A 89 -5.83 13.71 -2.39
N LEU A 90 -4.54 13.41 -2.16
CA LEU A 90 -3.55 14.36 -1.70
C LEU A 90 -3.30 15.45 -2.77
N GLU A 91 -3.04 15.05 -4.02
CA GLU A 91 -2.81 15.98 -5.12
C GLU A 91 -4.05 16.83 -5.39
N LYS A 92 -5.24 16.22 -5.46
CA LYS A 92 -6.51 16.96 -5.63
C LYS A 92 -6.73 18.00 -4.53
N LYS A 93 -6.40 17.66 -3.29
CA LYS A 93 -6.56 18.57 -2.16
C LYS A 93 -5.58 19.76 -2.20
N TYR A 94 -4.32 19.49 -2.52
CA TYR A 94 -3.24 20.49 -2.34
C TYR A 94 -2.82 21.22 -3.62
N ALA A 95 -3.09 20.67 -4.82
CA ALA A 95 -2.71 21.30 -6.08
C ALA A 95 -3.28 22.71 -6.26
N SER A 96 -4.51 22.94 -5.79
CA SER A 96 -5.23 24.23 -5.90
C SER A 96 -5.03 25.16 -4.68
N GLN A 97 -4.39 24.69 -3.60
CA GLN A 97 -4.25 25.51 -2.39
C GLN A 97 -3.11 26.53 -2.51
N PRO A 98 -3.21 27.72 -1.86
CA PRO A 98 -2.11 28.68 -1.81
C PRO A 98 -0.85 28.06 -1.16
N LEU A 99 0.33 28.61 -1.48
CA LEU A 99 1.65 28.17 -0.95
C LEU A 99 1.81 28.29 0.58
N SER A 100 0.78 28.75 1.27
CA SER A 100 0.84 29.20 2.67
C SER A 100 1.07 28.12 3.73
N VAL A 101 1.02 26.83 3.39
CA VAL A 101 1.25 25.77 4.37
C VAL A 101 2.74 25.42 4.43
N PRO A 102 3.47 25.79 5.49
CA PRO A 102 4.89 25.46 5.64
C PRO A 102 5.07 23.93 5.75
N LEU A 103 6.27 23.43 5.36
CA LEU A 103 6.59 22.00 5.42
C LEU A 103 6.30 21.39 6.80
N ALA A 104 6.70 22.07 7.87
CA ALA A 104 6.48 21.60 9.23
C ALA A 104 4.99 21.47 9.58
N GLY A 105 4.16 22.45 9.16
CA GLY A 105 2.71 22.41 9.35
C GLY A 105 2.05 21.24 8.59
N PHE A 106 2.47 21.03 7.34
CA PHE A 106 2.02 19.92 6.52
C PHE A 106 2.37 18.57 7.17
N MET A 107 3.63 18.36 7.54
CA MET A 107 4.10 17.13 8.17
C MET A 107 3.42 16.89 9.51
N LYS A 108 3.29 17.92 10.36
CA LYS A 108 2.59 17.82 11.66
C LYS A 108 1.12 17.39 11.47
N HIS A 109 0.42 17.95 10.48
CA HIS A 109 -0.96 17.57 10.17
C HIS A 109 -1.07 16.09 9.78
N HIS A 110 -0.25 15.64 8.85
CA HIS A 110 -0.29 14.25 8.36
C HIS A 110 0.21 13.26 9.41
N PHE A 111 1.25 13.61 10.16
CA PHE A 111 1.73 12.83 11.30
C PHE A 111 0.60 12.60 12.32
N ARG A 112 -0.05 13.66 12.77
CA ARG A 112 -1.14 13.57 13.77
C ARG A 112 -2.30 12.71 13.27
N LYS A 113 -2.64 12.82 11.99
CA LYS A 113 -3.70 12.03 11.37
C LYS A 113 -3.34 10.53 11.34
N LEU A 114 -2.14 10.18 10.89
CA LEU A 114 -1.66 8.80 10.88
C LEU A 114 -1.54 8.25 12.30
N TRP A 115 -0.96 9.03 13.21
CA TRP A 115 -0.77 8.65 14.60
C TRP A 115 -2.09 8.37 15.31
N GLY A 116 -3.10 9.23 15.13
CA GLY A 116 -4.43 9.02 15.70
C GLY A 116 -5.13 7.75 15.20
N MET A 117 -4.92 7.36 13.94
CA MET A 117 -5.44 6.09 13.40
C MET A 117 -4.66 4.87 13.94
N MET A 118 -3.36 5.02 14.13
CA MET A 118 -2.45 3.96 14.54
C MET A 118 -2.56 3.63 16.04
N ILE A 119 -2.58 4.67 16.88
CA ILE A 119 -2.32 4.53 18.33
C ILE A 119 -3.35 3.65 19.04
N VAL A 120 -4.61 3.70 18.61
CA VAL A 120 -5.69 2.90 19.23
C VAL A 120 -5.45 1.42 19.02
N GLY A 121 -5.18 1.00 17.77
CA GLY A 121 -4.87 -0.38 17.45
C GLY A 121 -3.55 -0.83 18.09
N PHE A 122 -2.53 0.01 18.05
CA PHE A 122 -1.23 -0.29 18.66
C PHE A 122 -1.34 -0.50 20.18
N ALA A 123 -2.07 0.38 20.89
CA ALA A 123 -2.30 0.21 22.33
C ALA A 123 -3.06 -1.09 22.63
N ALA A 124 -4.13 -1.38 21.88
CA ALA A 124 -4.90 -2.61 22.08
C ALA A 124 -4.04 -3.87 21.87
N PHE A 125 -3.27 -3.94 20.79
CA PHE A 125 -2.39 -5.09 20.53
C PHE A 125 -1.24 -5.20 21.53
N THR A 126 -0.67 -4.08 21.99
CA THR A 126 0.34 -4.09 23.05
C THR A 126 -0.23 -4.63 24.38
N MET A 127 -1.47 -4.25 24.71
CA MET A 127 -2.14 -4.77 25.89
C MET A 127 -2.40 -6.29 25.77
N ILE A 128 -2.84 -6.75 24.60
CA ILE A 128 -3.04 -8.18 24.34
C ILE A 128 -1.72 -8.94 24.44
N ASP A 129 -0.64 -8.39 23.88
CA ASP A 129 0.70 -8.98 23.97
C ASP A 129 1.16 -9.16 25.41
N LEU A 130 0.94 -8.16 26.26
CA LEU A 130 1.33 -8.20 27.69
C LEU A 130 0.62 -9.30 28.50
N ILE A 131 -0.62 -9.64 28.13
CA ILE A 131 -1.43 -10.63 28.86
C ILE A 131 -1.42 -12.02 28.23
N THR A 132 -0.86 -12.18 27.02
CA THR A 132 -0.84 -13.45 26.29
C THR A 132 0.47 -14.19 26.53
N PRO A 133 0.47 -15.37 27.20
CA PRO A 133 1.69 -16.12 27.40
C PRO A 133 2.37 -16.55 26.10
N GLY A 134 3.69 -16.37 26.01
CA GLY A 134 4.51 -16.81 24.87
C GLY A 134 4.36 -15.96 23.60
N SER A 135 3.70 -14.80 23.70
CA SER A 135 3.57 -13.86 22.59
C SER A 135 4.79 -12.95 22.41
N TYR A 136 4.73 -12.09 21.42
CA TYR A 136 5.78 -11.13 21.07
C TYR A 136 6.07 -10.17 22.23
N HIS A 137 7.23 -10.25 22.82
CA HIS A 137 7.65 -9.25 23.81
C HIS A 137 8.33 -8.08 23.08
N TYR A 138 7.61 -6.96 22.96
CA TYR A 138 8.15 -5.77 22.31
C TYR A 138 9.33 -5.19 23.09
N THR A 139 10.43 -4.93 22.39
CA THR A 139 11.53 -4.16 22.95
C THR A 139 11.14 -2.68 23.02
N LEU A 140 11.81 -1.91 23.89
CA LEU A 140 11.64 -0.46 23.93
C LEU A 140 11.89 0.18 22.56
N GLY A 141 12.87 -0.35 21.80
CA GLY A 141 13.16 0.11 20.44
C GLY A 141 11.98 -0.10 19.49
N ASN A 142 11.29 -1.23 19.56
CA ASN A 142 10.11 -1.51 18.75
C ASN A 142 8.97 -0.53 19.05
N VAL A 143 8.71 -0.28 20.34
CA VAL A 143 7.68 0.65 20.80
C VAL A 143 8.00 2.08 20.35
N LEU A 144 9.22 2.54 20.56
CA LEU A 144 9.66 3.87 20.12
C LEU A 144 9.62 4.01 18.58
N GLY A 145 10.09 2.99 17.85
CA GLY A 145 10.01 2.94 16.39
C GLY A 145 8.57 3.04 15.88
N GLN A 146 7.62 2.40 16.58
CA GLN A 146 6.20 2.48 16.21
C GLN A 146 5.59 3.85 16.55
N ILE A 147 5.84 4.39 17.73
CA ILE A 147 5.31 5.71 18.14
C ILE A 147 5.83 6.82 17.22
N THR A 148 7.07 6.72 16.76
CA THR A 148 7.69 7.66 15.81
C THR A 148 7.37 7.35 14.35
N MET A 149 6.68 6.23 14.06
CA MET A 149 6.41 5.71 12.71
C MET A 149 7.69 5.50 11.90
N THR A 150 8.73 4.94 12.50
CA THR A 150 10.02 4.61 11.86
C THR A 150 10.33 3.12 11.84
N ASN A 151 9.40 2.27 12.29
CA ASN A 151 9.58 0.82 12.32
C ASN A 151 9.80 0.20 10.93
N ASN A 152 9.34 0.83 9.86
CA ASN A 152 9.59 0.41 8.48
C ASN A 152 11.08 0.50 8.09
N LEU A 153 11.92 1.18 8.87
CA LEU A 153 13.36 1.24 8.69
C LEU A 153 14.12 0.08 9.39
N PHE A 154 13.43 -0.73 10.18
CA PHE A 154 14.03 -1.88 10.86
C PHE A 154 14.29 -3.03 9.89
N THR A 155 15.17 -3.93 10.26
CA THR A 155 15.58 -5.06 9.41
C THR A 155 14.42 -5.99 9.04
N ASN A 156 13.46 -6.19 9.96
CA ASN A 156 12.27 -7.00 9.74
C ASN A 156 11.04 -6.21 10.23
N PRO A 157 10.54 -5.25 9.42
CA PRO A 157 9.50 -4.32 9.85
C PRO A 157 8.17 -4.99 10.18
N ASP A 158 7.85 -6.08 9.48
CA ASP A 158 6.65 -6.92 9.68
C ASP A 158 6.65 -7.66 11.02
N ARG A 159 7.84 -7.87 11.60
CA ARG A 159 8.02 -8.55 12.89
C ARG A 159 8.29 -7.60 14.05
N ALA A 160 8.49 -6.31 13.78
CA ALA A 160 8.78 -5.33 14.81
C ALA A 160 7.60 -5.14 15.78
N ILE A 161 6.39 -5.09 15.24
CA ILE A 161 5.13 -4.98 15.98
C ILE A 161 4.12 -5.97 15.37
N TRP A 162 3.50 -6.77 16.20
CA TRP A 162 2.39 -7.62 15.79
C TRP A 162 1.08 -6.80 15.73
N PRO A 163 0.24 -6.98 14.72
CA PRO A 163 0.17 -8.05 13.72
C PRO A 163 0.97 -7.83 12.40
N GLY A 164 1.98 -6.99 12.35
CA GLY A 164 2.88 -6.88 11.21
C GLY A 164 2.68 -5.61 10.35
N PRO A 165 1.50 -5.25 9.80
CA PRO A 165 1.35 -4.18 8.82
C PRO A 165 1.54 -2.75 9.37
N TYR A 166 2.01 -2.59 10.59
CA TYR A 166 2.31 -1.29 11.20
C TYR A 166 3.44 -0.51 10.52
N TRP A 167 4.30 -1.17 9.74
CA TRP A 167 5.31 -0.53 8.88
C TRP A 167 4.68 0.45 7.88
N PHE A 168 3.42 0.23 7.50
CA PHE A 168 2.69 1.06 6.54
C PHE A 168 2.57 2.53 6.98
N PHE A 169 2.48 2.81 8.26
CA PHE A 169 2.41 4.18 8.78
C PHE A 169 3.70 4.97 8.52
N GLY A 170 4.85 4.32 8.69
CA GLY A 170 6.15 4.89 8.36
C GLY A 170 6.32 5.14 6.86
N LEU A 171 5.94 4.16 6.04
CA LEU A 171 5.91 4.29 4.59
C LEU A 171 5.07 5.51 4.15
N MET A 172 3.85 5.65 4.68
CA MET A 172 2.96 6.77 4.36
C MET A 172 3.57 8.11 4.75
N LEU A 173 4.23 8.19 5.90
CA LEU A 173 4.89 9.42 6.35
C LEU A 173 6.05 9.81 5.43
N GLN A 174 6.84 8.84 4.98
CA GLN A 174 7.91 9.06 3.99
C GLN A 174 7.35 9.57 2.66
N LEU A 175 6.26 8.97 2.16
CA LEU A 175 5.62 9.38 0.91
C LEU A 175 5.02 10.80 1.00
N TYR A 176 4.45 11.18 2.14
CA TYR A 176 4.01 12.56 2.38
C TYR A 176 5.18 13.55 2.37
N LEU A 177 6.32 13.17 2.96
CA LEU A 177 7.53 13.99 2.91
C LEU A 177 8.03 14.16 1.47
N ILE A 178 8.14 13.07 0.71
CA ILE A 178 8.53 13.08 -0.71
C ILE A 178 7.57 13.95 -1.52
N TYR A 179 6.26 13.78 -1.32
CA TYR A 179 5.28 14.62 -1.98
C TYR A 179 5.54 16.10 -1.73
N ARG A 180 5.70 16.49 -0.48
CA ARG A 180 5.81 17.92 -0.12
C ARG A 180 7.14 18.54 -0.56
N VAL A 181 8.24 17.79 -0.51
CA VAL A 181 9.60 18.29 -0.81
C VAL A 181 9.91 18.19 -2.31
N ALA A 182 9.60 17.06 -2.94
CA ALA A 182 10.04 16.77 -4.29
C ALA A 182 8.95 16.92 -5.36
N ILE A 183 7.67 16.70 -5.05
CA ILE A 183 6.60 16.55 -6.05
C ILE A 183 5.68 17.77 -6.08
N PHE A 184 5.35 18.33 -4.92
CA PHE A 184 4.36 19.39 -4.80
C PHE A 184 4.69 20.57 -5.71
N ARG A 185 3.77 20.89 -6.64
CA ARG A 185 3.92 21.96 -7.65
C ARG A 185 5.14 21.83 -8.56
N ARG A 186 5.76 20.68 -8.64
CA ARG A 186 6.78 20.38 -9.64
C ARG A 186 6.14 19.74 -10.88
N SER A 187 6.90 19.76 -11.96
CA SER A 187 6.49 19.11 -13.21
C SER A 187 6.17 17.63 -13.00
N SER A 188 5.23 17.11 -13.79
CA SER A 188 4.90 15.67 -13.80
C SER A 188 6.10 14.80 -14.18
N TRP A 189 7.07 15.33 -14.91
CA TRP A 189 8.33 14.64 -15.22
C TRP A 189 9.14 14.29 -13.96
N VAL A 190 9.05 15.11 -12.89
CA VAL A 190 9.70 14.78 -11.61
C VAL A 190 9.07 13.53 -11.01
N VAL A 191 7.75 13.37 -11.10
CA VAL A 191 7.07 12.16 -10.62
C VAL A 191 7.49 10.94 -11.44
N VAL A 192 7.52 11.06 -12.78
CA VAL A 192 7.99 9.98 -13.67
C VAL A 192 9.44 9.63 -13.36
N PHE A 193 10.32 10.62 -13.19
CA PHE A 193 11.72 10.39 -12.83
C PHE A 193 11.85 9.62 -11.51
N LEU A 194 11.11 10.01 -10.47
CA LEU A 194 11.12 9.31 -9.18
C LEU A 194 10.63 7.87 -9.31
N ILE A 195 9.56 7.62 -10.08
CA ILE A 195 9.07 6.26 -10.34
C ILE A 195 10.16 5.42 -11.01
N VAL A 196 10.76 5.93 -12.11
CA VAL A 196 11.80 5.21 -12.85
C VAL A 196 13.03 4.98 -11.98
N LEU A 197 13.48 5.99 -11.23
CA LEU A 197 14.62 5.86 -10.32
C LEU A 197 14.39 4.77 -9.25
N CYS A 198 13.24 4.79 -8.57
CA CYS A 198 12.91 3.80 -7.55
C CYS A 198 12.73 2.39 -8.15
N TRP A 199 12.19 2.30 -9.35
CA TRP A 199 12.09 1.03 -10.08
C TRP A 199 13.47 0.48 -10.43
N LEU A 200 14.37 1.31 -10.97
CA LEU A 200 15.75 0.90 -11.31
C LEU A 200 16.51 0.44 -10.06
N VAL A 201 16.38 1.16 -8.93
CA VAL A 201 17.00 0.75 -7.67
C VAL A 201 16.53 -0.65 -7.23
N GLN A 202 15.25 -0.97 -7.41
CA GLN A 202 14.73 -2.30 -7.10
C GLN A 202 15.16 -3.34 -8.14
N ALA A 203 15.23 -2.96 -9.43
CA ALA A 203 15.57 -3.88 -10.52
C ALA A 203 17.03 -4.38 -10.48
N VAL A 204 17.95 -3.62 -9.85
CA VAL A 204 19.34 -4.06 -9.67
C VAL A 204 19.54 -4.97 -8.45
N CYS A 205 18.53 -5.13 -7.60
CA CYS A 205 18.58 -6.04 -6.46
C CYS A 205 18.25 -7.47 -6.90
N LEU A 206 18.88 -8.45 -6.25
CA LEU A 206 18.48 -9.85 -6.44
C LEU A 206 17.06 -10.06 -5.90
N PRO A 207 16.18 -10.76 -6.62
CA PRO A 207 14.77 -10.95 -6.26
C PRO A 207 14.52 -11.54 -4.88
N THR A 208 15.44 -12.34 -4.36
CA THR A 208 15.36 -12.98 -3.04
C THR A 208 16.20 -12.29 -1.96
N SER A 209 16.74 -11.09 -2.25
CA SER A 209 17.65 -10.40 -1.32
C SER A 209 16.88 -9.69 -0.21
N ASP A 210 17.45 -9.67 1.00
CA ASP A 210 16.94 -8.88 2.12
C ASP A 210 16.91 -7.38 1.80
N MET A 211 17.84 -6.91 0.96
CA MET A 211 17.88 -5.52 0.49
C MET A 211 16.60 -5.17 -0.27
N LEU A 212 16.19 -5.98 -1.25
CA LEU A 212 14.97 -5.74 -2.01
C LEU A 212 13.74 -5.76 -1.10
N ASN A 213 13.70 -6.72 -0.17
CA ASN A 213 12.65 -6.80 0.83
C ASN A 213 12.57 -5.52 1.66
N GLN A 214 13.71 -5.03 2.17
CA GLN A 214 13.79 -3.79 2.94
C GLN A 214 13.35 -2.56 2.12
N LEU A 215 13.70 -2.47 0.83
CA LEU A 215 13.28 -1.38 -0.04
C LEU A 215 11.76 -1.34 -0.23
N ARG A 216 11.10 -2.50 -0.28
CA ARG A 216 9.66 -2.62 -0.45
C ARG A 216 8.86 -2.12 0.76
N TYR A 217 9.39 -2.23 1.97
CA TYR A 217 8.77 -1.64 3.17
C TYR A 217 8.93 -0.12 3.26
N ASN A 218 9.68 0.48 2.36
CA ASN A 218 9.99 1.91 2.36
C ASN A 218 9.41 2.63 1.15
N SER A 219 9.60 3.94 1.12
CA SER A 219 9.10 4.80 0.04
C SER A 219 9.53 4.35 -1.36
N ILE A 220 10.69 3.69 -1.49
CA ILE A 220 11.19 3.18 -2.78
C ILE A 220 10.20 2.16 -3.37
N GLY A 221 9.65 1.25 -2.57
CA GLY A 221 8.59 0.33 -3.00
C GLY A 221 7.24 1.01 -3.20
N GLY A 222 6.94 2.04 -2.39
CA GLY A 222 5.65 2.73 -2.42
C GLY A 222 5.52 3.83 -3.48
N VAL A 223 6.64 4.33 -4.05
CA VAL A 223 6.62 5.46 -5.00
C VAL A 223 5.88 5.14 -6.29
N LEU A 224 5.92 3.92 -6.81
CA LEU A 224 5.22 3.56 -8.06
C LEU A 224 3.71 3.77 -7.96
N PRO A 225 2.97 3.07 -7.09
CA PRO A 225 1.52 3.27 -6.99
C PRO A 225 1.16 4.68 -6.52
N PHE A 226 1.92 5.27 -5.62
CA PHE A 226 1.71 6.63 -5.14
C PHE A 226 1.90 7.67 -6.26
N GLY A 227 2.98 7.57 -7.04
CA GLY A 227 3.27 8.45 -8.16
C GLY A 227 2.24 8.33 -9.28
N LEU A 228 1.77 7.11 -9.59
CA LEU A 228 0.68 6.90 -10.55
C LEU A 228 -0.62 7.58 -10.08
N GLY A 229 -0.92 7.56 -8.78
CA GLY A 229 -2.06 8.30 -8.21
C GLY A 229 -1.96 9.82 -8.42
N ILE A 230 -0.76 10.39 -8.26
CA ILE A 230 -0.51 11.81 -8.54
C ILE A 230 -0.65 12.12 -10.02
N LEU A 231 -0.04 11.32 -10.90
CA LEU A 231 -0.15 11.52 -12.34
C LEU A 231 -1.60 11.44 -12.82
N TYR A 232 -2.34 10.47 -12.31
CA TYR A 232 -3.77 10.34 -12.61
C TYR A 232 -4.56 11.58 -12.15
N ALA A 233 -4.27 12.11 -10.96
CA ALA A 233 -4.91 13.33 -10.46
C ALA A 233 -4.61 14.58 -11.31
N ARG A 234 -3.42 14.62 -11.94
CA ARG A 234 -3.00 15.74 -12.79
C ARG A 234 -3.58 15.70 -14.20
N PHE A 235 -3.61 14.51 -14.79
CA PHE A 235 -3.98 14.35 -16.20
C PHE A 235 -5.46 14.05 -16.39
N GLU A 236 -6.13 13.41 -15.45
CA GLU A 236 -7.53 12.97 -15.51
C GLU A 236 -7.94 12.46 -16.90
N PRO A 237 -7.28 11.42 -17.40
CA PRO A 237 -7.52 10.93 -18.75
C PRO A 237 -8.99 10.54 -18.93
N LYS A 238 -9.64 11.08 -19.95
CA LYS A 238 -10.99 10.66 -20.33
C LYS A 238 -10.86 9.32 -21.04
N VAL A 239 -11.24 8.26 -20.38
CA VAL A 239 -11.19 6.88 -20.89
C VAL A 239 -12.60 6.45 -21.23
N SER A 240 -12.82 5.88 -22.43
CA SER A 240 -14.11 5.31 -22.79
C SER A 240 -14.44 4.11 -21.92
N LEU A 241 -15.72 3.80 -21.73
CA LEU A 241 -16.15 2.67 -20.91
C LEU A 241 -15.55 1.34 -21.41
N SER A 242 -15.49 1.13 -22.71
CA SER A 242 -14.89 -0.05 -23.32
C SER A 242 -13.39 -0.16 -23.00
N ALA A 243 -12.66 0.98 -23.07
CA ALA A 243 -11.26 0.99 -22.70
C ALA A 243 -11.05 0.75 -21.19
N CYS A 244 -11.97 1.22 -20.32
CA CYS A 244 -11.92 0.89 -18.89
C CYS A 244 -12.04 -0.63 -18.66
N TYR A 245 -12.95 -1.32 -19.35
CA TYR A 245 -13.07 -2.78 -19.23
C TYR A 245 -11.82 -3.50 -19.75
N LEU A 246 -11.27 -3.07 -20.89
CA LEU A 246 -10.03 -3.66 -21.43
C LEU A 246 -8.85 -3.45 -20.47
N LEU A 247 -8.70 -2.25 -19.91
CA LEU A 247 -7.67 -1.97 -18.92
C LEU A 247 -7.87 -2.78 -17.63
N ALA A 248 -9.10 -2.94 -17.16
CA ALA A 248 -9.40 -3.74 -15.97
C ALA A 248 -9.04 -5.22 -16.19
N ILE A 249 -9.48 -5.80 -17.32
CA ILE A 249 -9.14 -7.19 -17.67
C ILE A 249 -7.63 -7.36 -17.86
N GLY A 250 -6.99 -6.45 -18.60
CA GLY A 250 -5.53 -6.48 -18.80
C GLY A 250 -4.75 -6.34 -17.50
N SER A 251 -5.23 -5.49 -16.57
CA SER A 251 -4.62 -5.34 -15.24
C SER A 251 -4.77 -6.59 -14.39
N LEU A 252 -5.95 -7.23 -14.38
CA LEU A 252 -6.18 -8.48 -13.67
C LEU A 252 -5.30 -9.61 -14.22
N LEU A 253 -5.20 -9.72 -15.55
CA LEU A 253 -4.28 -10.69 -16.17
C LEU A 253 -2.81 -10.38 -15.84
N GLY A 254 -2.40 -9.10 -15.87
CA GLY A 254 -1.06 -8.66 -15.50
C GLY A 254 -0.72 -8.98 -14.05
N ILE A 255 -1.64 -8.73 -13.11
CA ILE A 255 -1.50 -9.09 -11.70
C ILE A 255 -1.36 -10.62 -11.56
N PHE A 256 -2.25 -11.38 -12.21
CA PHE A 256 -2.23 -12.83 -12.15
C PHE A 256 -0.90 -13.39 -12.68
N LEU A 257 -0.49 -12.99 -13.88
CA LEU A 257 0.77 -13.44 -14.47
C LEU A 257 1.99 -12.99 -13.67
N GLY A 258 2.03 -11.73 -13.23
CA GLY A 258 3.12 -11.19 -12.42
C GLY A 258 3.27 -11.88 -11.06
N SER A 259 2.17 -12.32 -10.45
CA SER A 259 2.21 -13.08 -9.19
C SER A 259 2.69 -14.52 -9.38
N LEU A 260 2.52 -15.10 -10.57
CA LEU A 260 2.93 -16.46 -10.87
C LEU A 260 4.37 -16.58 -11.42
N TYR A 261 4.90 -15.51 -12.01
CA TYR A 261 6.23 -15.50 -12.62
C TYR A 261 7.11 -14.44 -11.99
N TYR A 262 8.14 -14.87 -11.29
CA TYR A 262 9.02 -13.97 -10.53
C TYR A 262 9.90 -13.05 -11.39
N GLN A 263 10.01 -13.33 -12.70
CA GLN A 263 10.78 -12.53 -13.66
C GLN A 263 9.96 -11.40 -14.31
N THR A 264 8.69 -11.30 -13.97
CA THR A 264 7.81 -10.21 -14.40
C THR A 264 7.63 -9.17 -13.31
#